data_f72e6ec6030cc5e8ae9959ffd27848a1
#
_entry.id   f72e6ec6030cc5e8ae9959ffd27848a1
#
_cell.length_a   1.000
_cell.length_b   1.000
_cell.length_c   1.000
_cell.angle_alpha   90.00
_cell.angle_beta   90.00
_cell.angle_gamma   90.00
#
_symmetry.space_group_name_H-M   'P 1'
#
loop_
_entity.id
_entity.type
_entity.pdbx_description
1 polymer ?
#
loop_
_entity_poly.entity_id
_entity_poly.type
_entity_poly.pdbx_seq_one_letter_code
_entity_poly.pdbx_strand_id
1 'polypeptide(L)'
;MRQTKRAFLEGLSAGLQSGGQIYVSENGRPVFEEAFGEVRPSESMTTGHLLPWMSSSKPVAAVAIAQLWERGLLALDDRVADHIPEFGTRGKESITIRHLLTHTGGLRMLDVGWPKAPWEEIIAKICHGRLEPRWVPGQTAGYHRTTSWFILGEIVHRADGRSFDQYVRQEVFEPLEMRDSWIGMPVETFTQNAERLAPLFDTQPGVPVELNWSSEKRVTRCSPGANGWGPARELGRFYEMLLTGGTWQGVQILLPQTVEALTARHRSGIFDKTFRQILDWGLGFVINGSNEDSRSGYGHWPSASARAFGHSGYRSSTAFADPERDVAIAILLNGTPDENSHLRRMRAITTAIYQDLGYA
;
A
#
# COMPACT_ATOMS: atom_id res chain seq x y z
N MET A 1 -19.04 16.70 -3.76
CA MET A 1 -17.67 16.99 -4.25
C MET A 1 -17.69 17.22 -5.77
N ARG A 2 -17.85 18.47 -6.17
CA ARG A 2 -18.03 18.83 -7.59
C ARG A 2 -16.71 18.86 -8.36
N GLN A 3 -15.67 19.42 -7.79
CA GLN A 3 -14.35 19.51 -8.42
C GLN A 3 -13.70 18.15 -8.51
N THR A 4 -13.84 17.32 -7.49
CA THR A 4 -13.38 15.92 -7.46
C THR A 4 -13.97 15.11 -8.61
N LYS A 5 -15.30 15.18 -8.80
CA LYS A 5 -15.98 14.51 -9.92
C LYS A 5 -15.42 14.98 -11.27
N ARG A 6 -15.24 16.29 -11.44
CA ARG A 6 -14.70 16.85 -12.68
C ARG A 6 -13.28 16.34 -12.96
N ALA A 7 -12.37 16.40 -11.97
CA ALA A 7 -11.00 15.93 -12.13
C ALA A 7 -10.92 14.44 -12.47
N PHE A 8 -11.81 13.62 -11.89
CA PHE A 8 -11.90 12.21 -12.23
C PHE A 8 -12.37 11.99 -13.68
N LEU A 9 -13.43 12.68 -14.11
CA LEU A 9 -14.00 12.56 -15.45
C LEU A 9 -13.02 13.07 -16.55
N GLU A 10 -12.21 14.07 -16.23
CA GLU A 10 -11.11 14.50 -17.12
C GLU A 10 -10.10 13.36 -17.37
N GLY A 11 -9.77 12.58 -16.34
CA GLY A 11 -8.92 11.39 -16.48
C GLY A 11 -9.55 10.29 -17.35
N LEU A 12 -10.86 10.06 -17.21
CA LEU A 12 -11.62 9.14 -18.09
C LEU A 12 -11.57 9.61 -19.54
N SER A 13 -11.90 10.90 -19.78
CA SER A 13 -11.93 11.49 -21.13
C SER A 13 -10.57 11.48 -21.80
N ALA A 14 -9.49 11.55 -21.01
CA ALA A 14 -8.11 11.46 -21.49
C ALA A 14 -7.62 10.01 -21.67
N GLY A 15 -8.47 9.00 -21.43
CA GLY A 15 -8.12 7.58 -21.57
C GLY A 15 -7.10 7.08 -20.55
N LEU A 16 -6.92 7.76 -19.42
CA LEU A 16 -5.95 7.37 -18.39
C LEU A 16 -6.43 6.19 -17.53
N GLN A 17 -7.72 5.97 -17.47
CA GLN A 17 -8.42 4.83 -16.86
C GLN A 17 -9.76 4.65 -17.57
N SER A 18 -10.38 3.48 -17.46
CA SER A 18 -11.79 3.28 -17.86
C SER A 18 -12.75 3.47 -16.70
N GLY A 19 -12.31 3.26 -15.46
CA GLY A 19 -13.12 3.46 -14.26
C GLY A 19 -12.30 3.48 -12.98
N GLY A 20 -12.99 3.66 -11.86
CA GLY A 20 -12.38 3.62 -10.53
C GLY A 20 -13.35 4.02 -9.43
N GLN A 21 -12.81 4.04 -8.22
CA GLN A 21 -13.54 4.37 -6.99
C GLN A 21 -12.79 5.44 -6.23
N ILE A 22 -13.53 6.34 -5.59
CA ILE A 22 -13.02 7.31 -4.63
C ILE A 22 -13.81 7.18 -3.34
N TYR A 23 -13.09 7.15 -2.24
CA TYR A 23 -13.62 7.27 -0.89
C TYR A 23 -12.92 8.41 -0.17
N VAL A 24 -13.69 9.25 0.50
CA VAL A 24 -13.21 10.34 1.36
C VAL A 24 -14.03 10.35 2.63
N SER A 25 -13.36 10.37 3.77
CA SER A 25 -13.98 10.66 5.05
C SER A 25 -13.33 11.89 5.69
N GLU A 26 -14.12 12.61 6.47
CA GLU A 26 -13.69 13.76 7.25
C GLU A 26 -14.31 13.66 8.65
N ASN A 27 -13.52 13.86 9.71
CA ASN A 27 -13.94 13.73 11.10
C ASN A 27 -14.63 12.37 11.37
N GLY A 28 -14.04 11.29 10.86
CA GLY A 28 -14.54 9.92 11.00
C GLY A 28 -15.88 9.64 10.31
N ARG A 29 -16.32 10.49 9.37
CA ARG A 29 -17.57 10.32 8.62
C ARG A 29 -17.32 10.28 7.12
N PRO A 30 -17.89 9.31 6.39
CA PRO A 30 -17.84 9.32 4.94
C PRO A 30 -18.54 10.57 4.39
N VAL A 31 -17.79 11.39 3.63
CA VAL A 31 -18.32 12.58 2.94
C VAL A 31 -18.42 12.38 1.44
N PHE A 32 -17.72 11.35 0.92
CA PHE A 32 -17.77 10.98 -0.49
C PHE A 32 -17.41 9.50 -0.68
N GLU A 33 -18.31 8.76 -1.32
CA GLU A 33 -18.08 7.39 -1.77
C GLU A 33 -18.76 7.21 -3.13
N GLU A 34 -17.97 7.21 -4.20
CA GLU A 34 -18.51 7.06 -5.55
C GLU A 34 -17.59 6.22 -6.45
N ALA A 35 -18.22 5.57 -7.42
CA ALA A 35 -17.56 4.87 -8.51
C ALA A 35 -17.91 5.53 -9.84
N PHE A 36 -16.98 5.52 -10.79
CA PHE A 36 -17.13 6.19 -12.07
C PHE A 36 -16.61 5.31 -13.20
N GLY A 37 -17.20 5.50 -14.38
CA GLY A 37 -16.77 4.83 -15.61
C GLY A 37 -17.13 3.36 -15.65
N GLU A 38 -16.30 2.57 -16.30
CA GLU A 38 -16.55 1.16 -16.57
C GLU A 38 -15.50 0.27 -15.91
N VAL A 39 -15.95 -0.88 -15.40
CA VAL A 39 -15.07 -1.94 -14.90
C VAL A 39 -14.54 -2.78 -16.07
N ARG A 40 -15.42 -3.06 -17.04
CA ARG A 40 -15.16 -3.69 -18.34
C ARG A 40 -15.98 -2.96 -19.41
N PRO A 41 -15.70 -3.15 -20.68
CA PRO A 41 -16.52 -2.54 -21.74
C PRO A 41 -18.02 -2.81 -21.54
N SER A 42 -18.81 -1.74 -21.50
CA SER A 42 -20.28 -1.76 -21.29
C SER A 42 -20.75 -2.25 -19.90
N GLU A 43 -19.86 -2.38 -18.94
CA GLU A 43 -20.17 -2.72 -17.55
C GLU A 43 -19.78 -1.58 -16.61
N SER A 44 -20.75 -0.97 -15.94
CA SER A 44 -20.50 0.17 -15.06
C SER A 44 -19.68 -0.21 -13.83
N MET A 45 -18.68 0.61 -13.49
CA MET A 45 -17.98 0.51 -12.21
C MET A 45 -18.94 0.82 -11.06
N THR A 46 -18.88 0.01 -10.01
CA THR A 46 -19.64 0.23 -8.76
C THR A 46 -18.70 0.29 -7.56
N THR A 47 -19.16 0.81 -6.43
CA THR A 47 -18.43 0.80 -5.16
C THR A 47 -18.27 -0.62 -4.56
N GLY A 48 -18.97 -1.61 -5.12
CA GLY A 48 -18.87 -3.02 -4.74
C GLY A 48 -17.80 -3.81 -5.49
N HIS A 49 -17.19 -3.25 -6.55
CA HIS A 49 -16.08 -3.93 -7.24
C HIS A 49 -14.82 -3.94 -6.38
N LEU A 50 -14.03 -5.00 -6.55
CA LEU A 50 -12.76 -5.20 -5.87
C LEU A 50 -11.63 -4.80 -6.82
N LEU A 51 -10.89 -3.76 -6.44
CA LEU A 51 -9.76 -3.27 -7.23
C LEU A 51 -8.43 -3.66 -6.58
N PRO A 52 -7.36 -3.86 -7.37
CA PRO A 52 -6.04 -4.13 -6.82
C PRO A 52 -5.47 -2.86 -6.16
N TRP A 53 -5.01 -3.00 -4.91
CA TRP A 53 -4.38 -1.91 -4.17
C TRP A 53 -2.91 -1.70 -4.53
N MET A 54 -2.31 -2.69 -5.15
CA MET A 54 -0.89 -2.67 -5.47
C MET A 54 -0.05 -2.38 -4.20
N SER A 55 0.92 -1.46 -4.30
CA SER A 55 1.76 -1.12 -3.13
C SER A 55 1.03 -0.37 -2.01
N SER A 56 -0.21 0.09 -2.21
CA SER A 56 -1.05 0.57 -1.10
C SER A 56 -1.43 -0.54 -0.10
N SER A 57 -1.04 -1.79 -0.37
CA SER A 57 -1.10 -2.92 0.58
C SER A 57 -0.04 -2.87 1.68
N LYS A 58 1.07 -2.17 1.47
CA LYS A 58 2.23 -2.17 2.39
C LYS A 58 1.92 -1.70 3.81
N PRO A 59 1.12 -0.65 3.99
CA PRO A 59 0.70 -0.22 5.32
C PRO A 59 0.00 -1.31 6.14
N VAL A 60 -0.75 -2.19 5.49
CA VAL A 60 -1.39 -3.33 6.17
C VAL A 60 -0.36 -4.30 6.72
N ALA A 61 0.69 -4.60 5.95
CA ALA A 61 1.79 -5.43 6.44
C ALA A 61 2.60 -4.76 7.56
N ALA A 62 2.74 -3.43 7.51
CA ALA A 62 3.39 -2.68 8.59
C ALA A 62 2.57 -2.73 9.89
N VAL A 63 1.24 -2.64 9.80
CA VAL A 63 0.34 -2.81 10.95
C VAL A 63 0.45 -4.22 11.54
N ALA A 64 0.53 -5.27 10.73
CA ALA A 64 0.74 -6.63 11.21
C ALA A 64 2.06 -6.78 12.00
N ILE A 65 3.15 -6.19 11.53
CA ILE A 65 4.43 -6.15 12.28
C ILE A 65 4.28 -5.35 13.57
N ALA A 66 3.57 -4.23 13.54
CA ALA A 66 3.35 -3.39 14.72
C ALA A 66 2.54 -4.11 15.81
N GLN A 67 1.54 -4.91 15.45
CA GLN A 67 0.79 -5.75 16.39
C GLN A 67 1.69 -6.78 17.09
N LEU A 68 2.62 -7.40 16.35
CA LEU A 68 3.59 -8.32 16.95
C LEU A 68 4.57 -7.59 17.87
N TRP A 69 4.98 -6.39 17.50
CA TRP A 69 5.80 -5.53 18.34
C TRP A 69 5.07 -5.15 19.64
N GLU A 70 3.81 -4.73 19.59
CA GLU A 70 2.99 -4.46 20.79
C GLU A 70 2.84 -5.67 21.71
N ARG A 71 2.77 -6.88 21.12
CA ARG A 71 2.65 -8.14 21.85
C ARG A 71 4.01 -8.61 22.44
N GLY A 72 5.10 -7.88 22.20
CA GLY A 72 6.45 -8.24 22.65
C GLY A 72 7.05 -9.46 21.96
N LEU A 73 6.50 -9.86 20.79
CA LEU A 73 6.98 -11.00 20.02
C LEU A 73 8.18 -10.66 19.14
N LEU A 74 8.45 -9.38 18.95
CA LEU A 74 9.61 -8.84 18.23
C LEU A 74 9.92 -7.41 18.71
N ALA A 75 11.14 -6.92 18.44
CA ALA A 75 11.48 -5.52 18.50
C ALA A 75 11.84 -4.99 17.10
N LEU A 76 11.56 -3.70 16.84
CA LEU A 76 11.83 -3.12 15.52
C LEU A 76 13.31 -3.14 15.14
N ASP A 77 14.19 -3.13 16.11
CA ASP A 77 15.65 -3.17 15.93
C ASP A 77 16.26 -4.58 16.05
N ASP A 78 15.41 -5.62 16.20
CA ASP A 78 15.84 -6.99 16.03
C ASP A 78 16.41 -7.20 14.65
N ARG A 79 17.49 -7.95 14.56
CA ARG A 79 18.01 -8.39 13.26
C ARG A 79 17.00 -9.36 12.64
N VAL A 80 16.77 -9.22 11.35
CA VAL A 80 15.94 -10.19 10.63
C VAL A 80 16.43 -11.62 10.83
N ALA A 81 17.75 -11.81 10.97
CA ALA A 81 18.36 -13.10 11.21
C ALA A 81 18.00 -13.73 12.57
N ASP A 82 17.55 -12.96 13.54
CA ASP A 82 17.12 -13.48 14.84
C ASP A 82 15.76 -14.21 14.71
N HIS A 83 14.96 -13.85 13.72
CA HIS A 83 13.66 -14.47 13.38
C HIS A 83 13.77 -15.44 12.18
N ILE A 84 14.67 -15.16 11.24
CA ILE A 84 14.91 -15.96 10.02
C ILE A 84 16.42 -16.22 9.92
N PRO A 85 16.98 -17.24 10.63
CA PRO A 85 18.43 -17.47 10.70
C PRO A 85 19.11 -17.60 9.32
N GLU A 86 18.45 -18.24 8.35
CA GLU A 86 18.94 -18.41 6.99
C GLU A 86 19.07 -17.09 6.19
N PHE A 87 18.41 -16.02 6.67
CA PHE A 87 18.54 -14.69 6.06
C PHE A 87 19.88 -14.04 6.38
N GLY A 88 20.46 -14.33 7.55
CA GLY A 88 21.68 -13.69 8.08
C GLY A 88 22.97 -14.10 7.37
N THR A 89 22.97 -14.02 6.06
CA THR A 89 24.11 -14.39 5.21
C THR A 89 24.33 -13.37 4.09
N ARG A 90 25.50 -13.41 3.45
CA ARG A 90 25.81 -12.67 2.22
C ARG A 90 25.68 -11.15 2.34
N GLY A 91 26.06 -10.61 3.50
CA GLY A 91 26.07 -9.17 3.80
C GLY A 91 24.76 -8.64 4.39
N LYS A 92 23.82 -9.53 4.79
CA LYS A 92 22.53 -9.16 5.34
C LYS A 92 22.44 -9.31 6.86
N GLU A 93 23.53 -9.69 7.52
CA GLU A 93 23.60 -10.08 8.93
C GLU A 93 23.15 -8.96 9.90
N SER A 94 23.32 -7.70 9.51
CA SER A 94 22.96 -6.53 10.32
C SER A 94 21.63 -5.88 9.95
N ILE A 95 20.89 -6.46 9.00
CA ILE A 95 19.62 -5.87 8.58
C ILE A 95 18.59 -6.10 9.69
N THR A 96 17.92 -5.02 10.11
CA THR A 96 16.86 -5.04 11.10
C THR A 96 15.46 -4.96 10.47
N ILE A 97 14.42 -5.27 11.24
CA ILE A 97 13.03 -5.11 10.84
C ILE A 97 12.75 -3.65 10.45
N ARG A 98 13.25 -2.68 11.24
CA ARG A 98 13.18 -1.24 10.91
C ARG A 98 13.78 -0.92 9.55
N HIS A 99 14.92 -1.50 9.20
CA HIS A 99 15.54 -1.28 7.89
C HIS A 99 14.66 -1.76 6.73
N LEU A 100 13.88 -2.83 6.91
CA LEU A 100 12.94 -3.30 5.91
C LEU A 100 11.75 -2.35 5.76
N LEU A 101 11.16 -1.92 6.89
CA LEU A 101 10.01 -1.01 6.93
C LEU A 101 10.31 0.38 6.37
N THR A 102 11.56 0.86 6.51
CA THR A 102 11.99 2.18 6.02
C THR A 102 12.67 2.16 4.65
N HIS A 103 12.72 1.00 3.99
CA HIS A 103 13.41 0.80 2.72
C HIS A 103 14.89 1.18 2.74
N THR A 104 15.57 0.88 3.84
CA THR A 104 17.01 1.07 4.00
C THR A 104 17.80 -0.25 4.12
N GLY A 105 17.13 -1.39 3.99
CA GLY A 105 17.71 -2.72 4.15
C GLY A 105 18.62 -3.18 2.98
N GLY A 106 18.44 -2.67 1.78
CA GLY A 106 19.30 -2.98 0.62
C GLY A 106 19.15 -4.36 0.02
N LEU A 107 17.99 -4.98 0.16
CA LEU A 107 17.70 -6.25 -0.51
C LEU A 107 17.60 -6.04 -2.02
N ARG A 108 18.25 -6.91 -2.80
CA ARG A 108 18.13 -6.86 -4.25
C ARG A 108 16.71 -7.12 -4.71
N MET A 109 16.31 -6.43 -5.76
CA MET A 109 15.11 -6.79 -6.50
C MET A 109 15.39 -8.06 -7.30
N LEU A 110 14.81 -9.17 -6.84
CA LEU A 110 14.92 -10.47 -7.47
C LEU A 110 13.57 -10.85 -8.08
N ASP A 111 13.62 -11.53 -9.23
CA ASP A 111 12.46 -12.31 -9.65
C ASP A 111 12.34 -13.53 -8.72
N VAL A 112 11.45 -13.41 -7.75
CA VAL A 112 11.22 -14.45 -6.75
C VAL A 112 10.32 -15.59 -7.27
N GLY A 113 9.79 -15.44 -8.49
CA GLY A 113 8.91 -16.44 -9.11
C GLY A 113 7.42 -16.30 -8.75
N TRP A 114 7.04 -15.30 -7.95
CA TRP A 114 5.62 -15.01 -7.66
C TRP A 114 4.86 -14.65 -8.96
N PRO A 115 3.64 -15.14 -9.19
CA PRO A 115 2.76 -15.94 -8.32
C PRO A 115 2.89 -17.46 -8.53
N LYS A 116 3.94 -17.94 -9.18
CA LYS A 116 4.10 -19.37 -9.56
C LYS A 116 4.80 -20.17 -8.47
N ALA A 117 5.85 -19.60 -7.87
CA ALA A 117 6.64 -20.27 -6.84
C ALA A 117 5.85 -20.40 -5.53
N PRO A 118 6.00 -21.50 -4.78
CA PRO A 118 5.48 -21.63 -3.42
C PRO A 118 6.22 -20.66 -2.47
N TRP A 119 5.60 -20.39 -1.31
CA TRP A 119 6.10 -19.42 -0.33
C TRP A 119 7.53 -19.72 0.11
N GLU A 120 7.80 -20.97 0.45
CA GLU A 120 9.10 -21.43 0.95
C GLU A 120 10.21 -21.21 -0.07
N GLU A 121 9.95 -21.43 -1.35
CA GLU A 121 10.91 -21.16 -2.42
C GLU A 121 11.18 -19.65 -2.59
N ILE A 122 10.14 -18.82 -2.45
CA ILE A 122 10.29 -17.37 -2.49
C ILE A 122 11.20 -16.90 -1.35
N ILE A 123 10.94 -17.35 -0.12
CA ILE A 123 11.73 -17.01 1.06
C ILE A 123 13.17 -17.51 0.92
N ALA A 124 13.35 -18.77 0.54
CA ALA A 124 14.68 -19.34 0.32
C ALA A 124 15.47 -18.54 -0.73
N LYS A 125 14.85 -18.15 -1.83
CA LYS A 125 15.47 -17.35 -2.90
C LYS A 125 15.91 -15.97 -2.39
N ILE A 126 15.10 -15.31 -1.58
CA ILE A 126 15.46 -14.02 -0.97
C ILE A 126 16.60 -14.20 0.04
N CYS A 127 16.55 -15.23 0.88
CA CYS A 127 17.61 -15.54 1.85
C CYS A 127 18.95 -15.85 1.16
N HIS A 128 18.94 -16.50 0.01
CA HIS A 128 20.13 -16.75 -0.81
C HIS A 128 20.61 -15.51 -1.59
N GLY A 129 19.80 -14.47 -1.72
CA GLY A 129 20.15 -13.21 -2.38
C GLY A 129 21.27 -12.48 -1.64
N ARG A 130 22.12 -11.77 -2.38
CA ARG A 130 23.15 -10.91 -1.81
C ARG A 130 22.58 -9.51 -1.53
N LEU A 131 23.19 -8.81 -0.58
CA LEU A 131 22.95 -7.38 -0.40
C LEU A 131 23.29 -6.61 -1.70
N GLU A 132 22.63 -5.47 -1.93
CA GLU A 132 23.01 -4.56 -3.02
C GLU A 132 24.46 -4.07 -2.84
N PRO A 133 25.25 -3.98 -3.93
CA PRO A 133 26.64 -3.53 -3.83
C PRO A 133 26.75 -2.13 -3.20
N ARG A 134 27.71 -1.96 -2.31
CA ARG A 134 27.99 -0.68 -1.62
C ARG A 134 26.78 -0.13 -0.84
N TRP A 135 25.88 -1.01 -0.43
CA TRP A 135 24.74 -0.63 0.41
C TRP A 135 25.15 -0.68 1.88
N VAL A 136 24.81 0.37 2.60
CA VAL A 136 24.98 0.44 4.06
C VAL A 136 23.58 0.46 4.66
N PRO A 137 23.14 -0.63 5.32
CA PRO A 137 21.82 -0.69 5.96
C PRO A 137 21.63 0.49 6.92
N GLY A 138 20.44 1.09 6.90
CA GLY A 138 20.11 2.27 7.70
C GLY A 138 20.61 3.61 7.15
N GLN A 139 21.63 3.63 6.27
CA GLN A 139 22.20 4.87 5.72
C GLN A 139 21.92 5.07 4.22
N THR A 140 21.77 3.97 3.49
CA THR A 140 21.43 4.01 2.07
C THR A 140 19.97 3.66 1.90
N ALA A 141 19.25 4.41 1.06
CA ALA A 141 17.83 4.19 0.83
C ALA A 141 17.51 3.84 -0.62
N GLY A 142 16.51 3.01 -0.81
CA GLY A 142 15.93 2.68 -2.10
C GLY A 142 14.71 1.80 -1.94
N TYR A 143 13.63 2.20 -2.56
CA TYR A 143 12.35 1.51 -2.46
C TYR A 143 12.43 0.06 -2.92
N HIS A 144 12.07 -0.86 -2.04
CA HIS A 144 11.98 -2.30 -2.32
C HIS A 144 10.52 -2.67 -2.62
N ARG A 145 10.25 -3.10 -3.85
CA ARG A 145 8.87 -3.39 -4.29
C ARG A 145 8.26 -4.60 -3.60
N THR A 146 9.03 -5.69 -3.45
CA THR A 146 8.50 -7.00 -3.01
C THR A 146 9.35 -7.72 -2.00
N THR A 147 10.67 -7.84 -2.19
CA THR A 147 11.56 -8.72 -1.41
C THR A 147 11.51 -8.47 0.10
N SER A 148 11.60 -7.21 0.54
CA SER A 148 11.49 -6.85 1.96
C SER A 148 10.14 -7.26 2.56
N TRP A 149 9.07 -7.16 1.80
CA TRP A 149 7.71 -7.43 2.26
C TRP A 149 7.42 -8.91 2.39
N PHE A 150 8.02 -9.77 1.56
CA PHE A 150 7.98 -11.22 1.77
C PHE A 150 8.70 -11.61 3.06
N ILE A 151 9.85 -10.97 3.35
CA ILE A 151 10.58 -11.22 4.62
C ILE A 151 9.77 -10.74 5.82
N LEU A 152 9.13 -9.56 5.76
CA LEU A 152 8.22 -9.12 6.82
C LEU A 152 7.03 -10.06 7.00
N GLY A 153 6.45 -10.56 5.91
CA GLY A 153 5.39 -11.58 5.96
C GLY A 153 5.86 -12.90 6.57
N GLU A 154 7.10 -13.31 6.29
CA GLU A 154 7.70 -14.51 6.90
C GLU A 154 7.95 -14.32 8.41
N ILE A 155 8.36 -13.13 8.84
CA ILE A 155 8.47 -12.81 10.27
C ILE A 155 7.12 -12.94 10.96
N VAL A 156 6.03 -12.42 10.35
CA VAL A 156 4.67 -12.60 10.87
C VAL A 156 4.33 -14.09 11.01
N HIS A 157 4.58 -14.87 9.96
CA HIS A 157 4.32 -16.31 9.97
C HIS A 157 5.09 -17.04 11.09
N ARG A 158 6.37 -16.76 11.27
CA ARG A 158 7.20 -17.43 12.30
C ARG A 158 6.88 -17.01 13.71
N ALA A 159 6.50 -15.74 13.90
CA ALA A 159 6.18 -15.22 15.23
C ALA A 159 4.79 -15.64 15.73
N ASP A 160 3.82 -15.82 14.82
CA ASP A 160 2.42 -16.11 15.16
C ASP A 160 2.00 -17.56 14.83
N GLY A 161 2.60 -18.17 13.81
CA GLY A 161 2.29 -19.53 13.33
C GLY A 161 1.26 -19.59 12.21
N ARG A 162 0.43 -18.57 12.02
CA ARG A 162 -0.50 -18.46 10.88
C ARG A 162 0.23 -17.97 9.63
N SER A 163 -0.28 -18.29 8.44
CA SER A 163 0.18 -17.64 7.22
C SER A 163 -0.13 -16.13 7.26
N PHE A 164 0.63 -15.32 6.52
CA PHE A 164 0.47 -13.87 6.54
C PHE A 164 -0.95 -13.42 6.13
N ASP A 165 -1.53 -14.04 5.12
CA ASP A 165 -2.89 -13.76 4.66
C ASP A 165 -3.94 -14.10 5.73
N GLN A 166 -3.80 -15.22 6.43
CA GLN A 166 -4.67 -15.59 7.56
C GLN A 166 -4.53 -14.61 8.71
N TYR A 167 -3.30 -14.25 9.08
CA TYR A 167 -3.06 -13.27 10.13
C TYR A 167 -3.73 -11.93 9.83
N VAL A 168 -3.46 -11.35 8.67
CA VAL A 168 -4.01 -10.06 8.27
C VAL A 168 -5.54 -10.11 8.18
N ARG A 169 -6.09 -11.21 7.67
CA ARG A 169 -7.55 -11.39 7.61
C ARG A 169 -8.18 -11.31 8.99
N GLN A 170 -7.65 -12.05 9.96
CA GLN A 170 -8.21 -12.20 11.30
C GLN A 170 -7.89 -11.03 12.23
N GLU A 171 -6.68 -10.46 12.14
CA GLU A 171 -6.19 -9.44 13.08
C GLU A 171 -6.38 -8.01 12.58
N VAL A 172 -6.61 -7.82 11.26
CA VAL A 172 -6.76 -6.48 10.67
C VAL A 172 -8.10 -6.33 9.96
N PHE A 173 -8.39 -7.15 8.95
CA PHE A 173 -9.55 -6.92 8.10
C PHE A 173 -10.88 -7.23 8.78
N GLU A 174 -10.99 -8.36 9.49
CA GLU A 174 -12.24 -8.74 10.18
C GLU A 174 -12.60 -7.77 11.31
N PRO A 175 -11.66 -7.38 12.22
CA PRO A 175 -11.96 -6.41 13.25
C PRO A 175 -12.33 -5.02 12.71
N LEU A 176 -11.84 -4.66 11.52
CA LEU A 176 -12.20 -3.43 10.81
C LEU A 176 -13.46 -3.58 9.95
N GLU A 177 -14.15 -4.72 9.98
CA GLU A 177 -15.27 -5.03 9.08
C GLU A 177 -14.95 -4.86 7.58
N MET A 178 -13.69 -5.05 7.20
CA MET A 178 -13.22 -5.02 5.81
C MET A 178 -13.50 -6.39 5.16
N ARG A 179 -14.77 -6.69 4.97
CA ARG A 179 -15.25 -8.02 4.57
C ARG A 179 -14.83 -8.42 3.17
N ASP A 180 -14.69 -7.43 2.30
CA ASP A 180 -14.33 -7.56 0.89
C ASP A 180 -12.83 -7.33 0.61
N SER A 181 -12.00 -7.22 1.67
CA SER A 181 -10.56 -6.96 1.56
C SER A 181 -9.73 -8.22 1.76
N TRP A 182 -8.74 -8.44 0.89
CA TRP A 182 -7.93 -9.66 0.85
C TRP A 182 -6.48 -9.38 0.47
N ILE A 183 -5.56 -10.13 1.06
CA ILE A 183 -4.18 -10.32 0.60
C ILE A 183 -3.97 -11.82 0.48
N GLY A 184 -4.04 -12.39 -0.74
CA GLY A 184 -4.11 -13.85 -0.93
C GLY A 184 -5.52 -14.37 -0.64
N MET A 185 -6.46 -14.08 -1.55
CA MET A 185 -7.85 -14.49 -1.44
C MET A 185 -7.98 -16.02 -1.53
N PRO A 186 -8.76 -16.70 -0.66
CA PRO A 186 -9.05 -18.12 -0.81
C PRO A 186 -9.69 -18.45 -2.17
N VAL A 187 -9.37 -19.60 -2.74
CA VAL A 187 -9.86 -20.02 -4.08
C VAL A 187 -11.40 -20.03 -4.14
N GLU A 188 -12.05 -20.51 -3.09
CA GLU A 188 -13.52 -20.51 -3.02
C GLU A 188 -14.08 -19.07 -3.03
N THR A 189 -13.48 -18.18 -2.26
CA THR A 189 -13.85 -16.75 -2.23
C THR A 189 -13.60 -16.09 -3.57
N PHE A 190 -12.48 -16.41 -4.24
CA PHE A 190 -12.19 -15.95 -5.59
C PHE A 190 -13.30 -16.34 -6.55
N THR A 191 -13.70 -17.61 -6.56
CA THR A 191 -14.77 -18.13 -7.44
C THR A 191 -16.09 -17.40 -7.22
N GLN A 192 -16.44 -17.12 -5.96
CA GLN A 192 -17.67 -16.40 -5.61
C GLN A 192 -17.64 -14.91 -5.99
N ASN A 193 -16.44 -14.32 -6.11
CA ASN A 193 -16.26 -12.89 -6.36
C ASN A 193 -15.62 -12.58 -7.73
N ALA A 194 -15.43 -13.56 -8.60
CA ALA A 194 -14.70 -13.40 -9.85
C ALA A 194 -15.24 -12.26 -10.73
N GLU A 195 -16.55 -12.09 -10.81
CA GLU A 195 -17.21 -11.03 -11.56
C GLU A 195 -17.00 -9.64 -10.93
N ARG A 196 -16.82 -9.59 -9.61
CA ARG A 196 -16.56 -8.33 -8.88
C ARG A 196 -15.11 -7.85 -9.00
N LEU A 197 -14.17 -8.72 -9.41
CA LEU A 197 -12.77 -8.36 -9.56
C LEU A 197 -12.58 -7.45 -10.76
N ALA A 198 -12.13 -6.23 -10.54
CA ALA A 198 -11.87 -5.28 -11.61
C ALA A 198 -10.53 -5.62 -12.31
N PRO A 199 -10.51 -5.79 -13.63
CA PRO A 199 -9.28 -5.91 -14.37
C PRO A 199 -8.49 -4.60 -14.31
N LEU A 200 -7.16 -4.71 -14.41
CA LEU A 200 -6.25 -3.60 -14.52
C LEU A 200 -5.77 -3.49 -15.97
N PHE A 201 -5.80 -2.29 -16.53
CA PHE A 201 -5.42 -2.07 -17.93
C PHE A 201 -4.12 -1.25 -18.02
N ASP A 202 -3.22 -1.63 -18.92
CA ASP A 202 -2.19 -0.73 -19.43
C ASP A 202 -2.85 0.26 -20.39
N THR A 203 -2.86 1.52 -20.02
CA THR A 203 -3.47 2.61 -20.78
C THR A 203 -2.42 3.55 -21.38
N GLN A 204 -1.17 3.09 -21.58
CA GLN A 204 -0.18 3.83 -22.33
C GLN A 204 -0.66 4.01 -23.79
N PRO A 205 -0.10 4.98 -24.53
CA PRO A 205 -0.66 5.39 -25.83
C PRO A 205 -1.04 4.23 -26.74
N GLY A 206 -2.33 4.12 -27.05
CA GLY A 206 -2.90 3.06 -27.87
C GLY A 206 -4.20 2.51 -27.29
N VAL A 207 -4.57 1.32 -27.73
CA VAL A 207 -5.73 0.60 -27.18
C VAL A 207 -5.37 0.03 -25.81
N PRO A 208 -6.20 0.20 -24.77
CA PRO A 208 -5.96 -0.37 -23.46
C PRO A 208 -5.78 -1.90 -23.52
N VAL A 209 -4.72 -2.40 -22.88
CA VAL A 209 -4.41 -3.83 -22.82
C VAL A 209 -4.64 -4.34 -21.40
N GLU A 210 -5.46 -5.35 -21.23
CA GLU A 210 -5.68 -5.97 -19.93
C GLU A 210 -4.39 -6.58 -19.38
N LEU A 211 -4.03 -6.18 -18.18
CA LEU A 211 -2.95 -6.78 -17.41
C LEU A 211 -3.53 -7.95 -16.61
N ASN A 212 -2.91 -9.09 -16.66
CA ASN A 212 -3.39 -10.32 -16.01
C ASN A 212 -3.26 -10.28 -14.46
N TRP A 213 -3.73 -9.17 -13.83
CA TRP A 213 -3.72 -9.02 -12.37
C TRP A 213 -4.90 -9.72 -11.71
N SER A 214 -6.09 -9.71 -12.33
CA SER A 214 -7.32 -10.33 -11.84
C SER A 214 -7.39 -11.85 -12.00
N SER A 215 -6.34 -12.49 -12.52
CA SER A 215 -6.32 -13.96 -12.66
C SER A 215 -6.32 -14.67 -11.30
N GLU A 216 -7.01 -15.81 -11.21
CA GLU A 216 -7.04 -16.65 -10.01
C GLU A 216 -5.65 -16.82 -9.39
N LYS A 217 -4.68 -17.21 -10.22
CA LYS A 217 -3.30 -17.45 -9.77
C LYS A 217 -2.64 -16.26 -9.10
N ARG A 218 -2.99 -15.02 -9.48
CA ARG A 218 -2.45 -13.81 -8.82
C ARG A 218 -3.25 -13.45 -7.60
N VAL A 219 -4.58 -13.44 -7.71
CA VAL A 219 -5.47 -13.01 -6.61
C VAL A 219 -5.35 -13.94 -5.40
N THR A 220 -5.22 -15.25 -5.64
CA THR A 220 -5.17 -16.24 -4.55
C THR A 220 -3.79 -16.43 -3.93
N ARG A 221 -2.71 -15.89 -4.53
CA ARG A 221 -1.35 -16.02 -3.99
C ARG A 221 -0.95 -14.80 -3.18
N CYS A 222 -0.65 -15.02 -1.92
CA CYS A 222 -0.22 -13.96 -1.00
C CYS A 222 1.04 -13.24 -1.52
N SER A 223 1.01 -11.92 -1.48
CA SER A 223 2.17 -11.04 -1.63
C SER A 223 1.99 -9.84 -0.70
N PRO A 224 2.63 -9.82 0.48
CA PRO A 224 2.33 -8.88 1.56
C PRO A 224 2.41 -7.40 1.17
N GLY A 225 3.28 -7.05 0.24
CA GLY A 225 3.50 -5.66 -0.16
C GLY A 225 2.85 -5.22 -1.48
N ALA A 226 2.01 -6.07 -2.13
CA ALA A 226 1.56 -5.73 -3.47
C ALA A 226 0.21 -6.30 -3.89
N ASN A 227 -0.37 -7.25 -3.17
CA ASN A 227 -1.53 -8.00 -3.62
C ASN A 227 -2.78 -7.82 -2.74
N GLY A 228 -2.98 -6.62 -2.20
CA GLY A 228 -4.25 -6.23 -1.60
C GLY A 228 -5.33 -6.06 -2.67
N TRP A 229 -6.53 -6.55 -2.37
CA TRP A 229 -7.74 -6.42 -3.17
C TRP A 229 -8.87 -5.96 -2.28
N GLY A 230 -9.70 -5.05 -2.77
CA GLY A 230 -10.86 -4.59 -2.04
C GLY A 230 -11.43 -3.29 -2.59
N PRO A 231 -12.59 -2.84 -2.11
CA PRO A 231 -13.18 -1.56 -2.48
C PRO A 231 -12.45 -0.38 -1.80
N ALA A 232 -12.54 0.79 -2.40
CA ALA A 232 -11.90 2.01 -1.86
C ALA A 232 -12.37 2.35 -0.45
N ARG A 233 -13.68 2.17 -0.14
CA ARG A 233 -14.22 2.43 1.20
C ARG A 233 -13.53 1.62 2.31
N GLU A 234 -13.17 0.36 2.04
CA GLU A 234 -12.52 -0.46 3.04
C GLU A 234 -11.06 -0.06 3.24
N LEU A 235 -10.36 0.28 2.16
CA LEU A 235 -9.03 0.86 2.27
C LEU A 235 -9.05 2.22 2.99
N GLY A 236 -10.08 3.05 2.76
CA GLY A 236 -10.32 4.30 3.51
C GLY A 236 -10.53 4.05 5.00
N ARG A 237 -11.34 3.05 5.36
CA ARG A 237 -11.60 2.63 6.75
C ARG A 237 -10.31 2.23 7.48
N PHE A 238 -9.39 1.56 6.81
CA PHE A 238 -8.06 1.27 7.37
C PHE A 238 -7.33 2.56 7.79
N TYR A 239 -7.43 3.63 7.02
CA TYR A 239 -6.83 4.92 7.37
C TYR A 239 -7.63 5.69 8.43
N GLU A 240 -8.95 5.55 8.48
CA GLU A 240 -9.77 6.09 9.58
C GLU A 240 -9.37 5.46 10.92
N MET A 241 -9.16 4.16 10.98
CA MET A 241 -8.65 3.48 12.17
C MET A 241 -7.32 4.09 12.63
N LEU A 242 -6.41 4.42 11.73
CA LEU A 242 -5.15 5.07 12.08
C LEU A 242 -5.35 6.51 12.58
N LEU A 243 -6.28 7.29 11.99
CA LEU A 243 -6.61 8.64 12.47
C LEU A 243 -7.19 8.65 13.88
N THR A 244 -7.94 7.62 14.23
CA THR A 244 -8.52 7.46 15.59
C THR A 244 -7.55 6.83 16.59
N GLY A 245 -6.24 6.83 16.29
CA GLY A 245 -5.23 6.29 17.20
C GLY A 245 -5.27 4.76 17.31
N GLY A 246 -5.63 4.07 16.24
CA GLY A 246 -5.60 2.60 16.18
C GLY A 246 -6.91 1.92 16.62
N THR A 247 -8.01 2.66 16.73
CA THR A 247 -9.30 2.13 17.16
C THR A 247 -10.36 2.26 16.06
N TRP A 248 -11.20 1.26 15.88
CA TRP A 248 -12.35 1.29 14.98
C TRP A 248 -13.60 0.83 15.73
N GLN A 249 -14.65 1.67 15.79
CA GLN A 249 -15.93 1.36 16.45
C GLN A 249 -15.79 0.71 17.85
N GLY A 250 -14.80 1.16 18.63
CA GLY A 250 -14.50 0.63 19.95
C GLY A 250 -13.61 -0.62 19.97
N VAL A 251 -13.24 -1.17 18.82
CA VAL A 251 -12.27 -2.27 18.70
C VAL A 251 -10.86 -1.70 18.51
N GLN A 252 -9.96 -2.04 19.42
CA GLN A 252 -8.56 -1.61 19.34
C GLN A 252 -7.76 -2.57 18.45
N ILE A 253 -7.18 -2.02 17.39
CA ILE A 253 -6.30 -2.73 16.43
C ILE A 253 -4.84 -2.49 16.79
N LEU A 254 -4.51 -1.25 17.18
CA LEU A 254 -3.19 -0.81 17.63
C LEU A 254 -3.36 0.16 18.81
N LEU A 255 -2.32 0.30 19.61
CA LEU A 255 -2.24 1.35 20.63
C LEU A 255 -1.94 2.72 19.98
N PRO A 256 -2.43 3.85 20.53
CA PRO A 256 -2.18 5.18 19.98
C PRO A 256 -0.69 5.50 19.79
N GLN A 257 0.14 5.16 20.77
CA GLN A 257 1.59 5.36 20.68
C GLN A 257 2.26 4.54 19.56
N THR A 258 1.69 3.40 19.20
CA THR A 258 2.17 2.58 18.10
C THR A 258 1.80 3.20 16.75
N VAL A 259 0.60 3.75 16.63
CA VAL A 259 0.21 4.51 15.44
C VAL A 259 1.11 5.74 15.28
N GLU A 260 1.39 6.48 16.36
CA GLU A 260 2.31 7.59 16.34
C GLU A 260 3.71 7.16 15.89
N ALA A 261 4.21 6.04 16.41
CA ALA A 261 5.50 5.50 15.99
C ALA A 261 5.51 5.08 14.51
N LEU A 262 4.46 4.41 14.01
CA LEU A 262 4.37 4.01 12.61
C LEU A 262 4.42 5.22 11.65
N THR A 263 3.80 6.32 12.04
CA THR A 263 3.61 7.52 11.20
C THR A 263 4.62 8.63 11.48
N ALA A 264 5.51 8.46 12.46
CA ALA A 264 6.66 9.34 12.67
C ALA A 264 7.67 9.22 11.53
N ARG A 265 8.50 10.27 11.31
CA ARG A 265 9.59 10.24 10.33
C ARG A 265 10.78 9.44 10.84
N HIS A 266 10.94 8.20 10.35
CA HIS A 266 12.08 7.33 10.64
C HIS A 266 13.20 7.45 9.61
N ARG A 267 12.86 7.87 8.40
CA ARG A 267 13.83 8.17 7.33
C ARG A 267 13.50 9.54 6.76
N SER A 268 14.42 10.47 6.90
CA SER A 268 14.29 11.83 6.37
C SER A 268 15.62 12.30 5.77
N GLY A 269 15.56 13.09 4.70
CA GLY A 269 16.73 13.68 4.07
C GLY A 269 17.63 12.69 3.30
N ILE A 270 17.30 11.42 3.21
CA ILE A 270 18.08 10.41 2.49
C ILE A 270 17.55 10.25 1.05
N PHE A 271 18.44 10.38 0.08
CA PHE A 271 18.11 10.19 -1.34
C PHE A 271 17.76 8.72 -1.63
N ASP A 272 16.55 8.50 -2.14
CA ASP A 272 16.09 7.18 -2.55
C ASP A 272 16.59 6.85 -3.96
N LYS A 273 17.44 5.83 -4.07
CA LYS A 273 18.06 5.42 -5.33
C LYS A 273 17.06 4.86 -6.36
N THR A 274 15.91 4.37 -5.90
CA THR A 274 14.87 3.81 -6.78
C THR A 274 13.99 4.90 -7.35
N PHE A 275 13.48 5.79 -6.49
CA PHE A 275 12.63 6.91 -6.91
C PHE A 275 13.41 8.13 -7.39
N ARG A 276 14.74 8.18 -7.13
CA ARG A 276 15.65 9.27 -7.51
C ARG A 276 15.22 10.63 -6.94
N GLN A 277 14.75 10.63 -5.72
CA GLN A 277 14.30 11.81 -4.95
C GLN A 277 14.48 11.58 -3.47
N ILE A 278 14.40 12.64 -2.68
CA ILE A 278 14.34 12.53 -1.22
C ILE A 278 12.88 12.26 -0.85
N LEU A 279 12.66 11.21 -0.05
CA LEU A 279 11.36 10.80 0.46
C LEU A 279 11.43 10.56 1.95
N ASP A 280 10.48 11.10 2.69
CA ASP A 280 10.31 10.81 4.10
C ASP A 280 9.47 9.53 4.29
N TRP A 281 9.92 8.69 5.20
CA TRP A 281 9.26 7.43 5.52
C TRP A 281 9.07 7.28 7.03
N GLY A 282 7.87 6.83 7.39
CA GLY A 282 7.58 6.17 8.63
C GLY A 282 7.91 4.67 8.55
N LEU A 283 7.32 3.87 9.42
CA LEU A 283 7.48 2.41 9.38
C LEU A 283 6.45 1.81 8.41
N GLY A 284 6.83 1.70 7.13
CA GLY A 284 5.97 1.19 6.06
C GLY A 284 5.01 2.21 5.44
N PHE A 285 5.10 3.47 5.84
CA PHE A 285 4.30 4.58 5.32
C PHE A 285 5.21 5.62 4.66
N VAL A 286 4.76 6.18 3.55
CA VAL A 286 5.29 7.44 3.05
C VAL A 286 4.73 8.57 3.91
N ILE A 287 5.58 9.50 4.30
CA ILE A 287 5.15 10.74 5.00
C ILE A 287 5.21 11.90 4.01
N ASN A 288 4.16 12.70 3.96
CA ASN A 288 4.10 13.85 3.07
C ASN A 288 5.22 14.83 3.40
N GLY A 289 6.07 15.13 2.42
CA GLY A 289 7.24 15.99 2.62
C GLY A 289 6.89 17.47 2.56
N SER A 290 7.58 18.27 3.36
CA SER A 290 7.52 19.73 3.28
C SER A 290 8.45 20.34 2.23
N ASN A 291 9.31 19.55 1.61
CA ASN A 291 10.32 20.01 0.66
C ASN A 291 9.71 20.45 -0.67
N GLU A 292 9.93 21.70 -1.03
CA GLU A 292 9.52 22.26 -2.33
C GLU A 292 10.09 21.50 -3.53
N ASP A 293 11.24 20.85 -3.39
CA ASP A 293 11.86 20.02 -4.42
C ASP A 293 11.15 18.68 -4.65
N SER A 294 10.31 18.22 -3.72
CA SER A 294 9.50 17.00 -3.87
C SER A 294 8.21 17.21 -4.66
N ARG A 295 7.97 18.38 -5.21
CA ARG A 295 6.71 18.81 -5.89
C ARG A 295 6.31 17.98 -7.10
N SER A 296 7.11 17.02 -7.52
CA SER A 296 6.84 16.23 -8.73
C SER A 296 6.82 14.73 -8.54
N GLY A 297 7.08 14.21 -7.34
CA GLY A 297 7.40 12.80 -7.13
C GLY A 297 6.30 11.95 -6.50
N TYR A 298 6.61 10.68 -6.44
CA TYR A 298 5.87 9.66 -5.70
C TYR A 298 5.70 10.06 -4.22
N GLY A 299 4.52 9.80 -3.66
CA GLY A 299 4.28 10.02 -2.24
C GLY A 299 4.09 11.48 -1.83
N HIS A 300 3.79 12.35 -2.79
CA HIS A 300 3.42 13.74 -2.52
C HIS A 300 1.92 13.95 -2.78
N TRP A 301 1.21 14.38 -1.75
CA TRP A 301 -0.20 14.76 -1.82
C TRP A 301 -0.31 16.28 -1.66
N PRO A 302 -0.45 17.02 -2.78
CA PRO A 302 -0.62 18.48 -2.73
C PRO A 302 -1.84 18.81 -1.88
N SER A 303 -1.80 19.92 -1.19
CA SER A 303 -2.86 20.37 -0.27
C SER A 303 -3.02 19.54 1.01
N ALA A 304 -2.43 18.36 1.13
CA ALA A 304 -2.35 17.64 2.40
C ALA A 304 -1.30 18.25 3.34
N SER A 305 -1.49 18.09 4.64
CA SER A 305 -0.53 18.56 5.63
C SER A 305 0.82 17.82 5.51
N ALA A 306 1.87 18.41 6.08
CA ALA A 306 3.18 17.76 6.15
C ALA A 306 3.18 16.50 7.05
N ARG A 307 2.13 16.29 7.82
CA ARG A 307 1.93 15.12 8.67
C ARG A 307 1.11 14.02 7.98
N ALA A 308 0.57 14.27 6.79
CA ALA A 308 -0.17 13.25 6.05
C ALA A 308 0.74 12.03 5.79
N PHE A 309 0.17 10.84 5.93
CA PHE A 309 0.88 9.57 5.79
C PHE A 309 0.04 8.55 5.00
N GLY A 310 0.70 7.74 4.22
CA GLY A 310 -0.01 6.74 3.40
C GLY A 310 0.89 6.00 2.44
N HIS A 311 0.32 5.51 1.36
CA HIS A 311 1.08 4.83 0.32
C HIS A 311 0.35 4.87 -1.03
N SER A 312 1.12 4.91 -2.13
CA SER A 312 0.57 4.80 -3.47
C SER A 312 0.92 3.45 -4.09
N GLY A 313 0.05 2.94 -4.95
CA GLY A 313 0.26 1.71 -5.70
C GLY A 313 0.61 1.99 -7.16
N TYR A 314 1.22 1.00 -7.79
CA TYR A 314 1.73 1.10 -9.15
C TYR A 314 0.72 1.71 -10.12
N ARG A 315 0.87 3.00 -10.41
CA ARG A 315 0.09 3.78 -11.39
C ARG A 315 -1.42 3.56 -11.35
N SER A 316 -2.00 3.14 -10.22
CA SER A 316 -3.43 2.81 -10.15
C SER A 316 -4.10 3.18 -8.84
N SER A 317 -3.36 3.33 -7.75
CA SER A 317 -3.97 3.61 -6.45
C SER A 317 -3.20 4.63 -5.63
N THR A 318 -3.88 5.29 -4.71
CA THR A 318 -3.29 5.99 -3.58
C THR A 318 -4.28 5.96 -2.42
N ALA A 319 -3.74 5.78 -1.20
CA ALA A 319 -4.54 5.94 0.00
C ALA A 319 -3.69 6.54 1.11
N PHE A 320 -4.25 7.48 1.86
CA PHE A 320 -3.55 8.21 2.90
C PHE A 320 -4.50 8.85 3.90
N ALA A 321 -3.96 9.22 5.04
CA ALA A 321 -4.63 10.01 6.06
C ALA A 321 -3.90 11.34 6.29
N ASP A 322 -4.65 12.39 6.58
CA ASP A 322 -4.16 13.71 6.98
C ASP A 322 -4.62 14.00 8.41
N PRO A 323 -3.78 13.79 9.43
CA PRO A 323 -4.18 13.93 10.82
C PRO A 323 -4.40 15.38 11.27
N GLU A 324 -3.91 16.38 10.53
CA GLU A 324 -4.16 17.79 10.86
C GLU A 324 -5.56 18.26 10.44
N ARG A 325 -6.21 17.51 9.53
CA ARG A 325 -7.55 17.81 9.00
C ARG A 325 -8.55 16.71 9.29
N ASP A 326 -8.12 15.64 9.94
CA ASP A 326 -8.91 14.43 10.20
C ASP A 326 -9.59 13.90 8.93
N VAL A 327 -8.79 13.77 7.84
CA VAL A 327 -9.25 13.31 6.52
C VAL A 327 -8.57 12.00 6.13
N ALA A 328 -9.36 11.01 5.73
CA ALA A 328 -8.86 9.80 5.08
C ALA A 328 -9.34 9.72 3.62
N ILE A 329 -8.44 9.35 2.71
CA ILE A 329 -8.69 9.30 1.28
C ILE A 329 -8.20 7.95 0.72
N ALA A 330 -9.03 7.31 -0.10
CA ALA A 330 -8.64 6.17 -0.92
C ALA A 330 -9.14 6.36 -2.35
N ILE A 331 -8.22 6.24 -3.32
CA ILE A 331 -8.48 6.35 -4.76
C ILE A 331 -7.95 5.09 -5.43
N LEU A 332 -8.83 4.35 -6.08
CA LEU A 332 -8.50 3.12 -6.82
C LEU A 332 -8.95 3.27 -8.27
N LEU A 333 -8.04 3.08 -9.22
CA LEU A 333 -8.27 3.24 -10.65
C LEU A 333 -7.88 1.96 -11.38
N ASN A 334 -8.58 1.61 -12.45
CA ASN A 334 -8.30 0.40 -13.22
C ASN A 334 -7.39 0.62 -14.45
N GLY A 335 -6.79 1.80 -14.59
CA GLY A 335 -5.84 2.11 -15.65
C GLY A 335 -4.44 2.44 -15.14
N THR A 336 -3.41 2.00 -15.87
CA THR A 336 -1.99 2.27 -15.59
C THR A 336 -1.35 3.04 -16.75
N PRO A 337 -1.54 4.37 -16.85
CA PRO A 337 -0.88 5.21 -17.85
C PRO A 337 0.63 5.32 -17.56
N ASP A 338 1.34 6.11 -18.35
CA ASP A 338 2.73 6.47 -18.01
C ASP A 338 2.81 7.19 -16.65
N GLU A 339 4.01 7.17 -16.05
CA GLU A 339 4.24 7.70 -14.69
C GLU A 339 3.84 9.17 -14.54
N ASN A 340 4.20 10.01 -15.53
CA ASN A 340 3.91 11.45 -15.45
C ASN A 340 2.40 11.72 -15.53
N SER A 341 1.69 11.01 -16.39
CA SER A 341 0.22 11.12 -16.51
C SER A 341 -0.47 10.61 -15.24
N HIS A 342 0.05 9.51 -14.64
CA HIS A 342 -0.43 9.03 -13.36
C HIS A 342 -0.26 10.07 -12.24
N LEU A 343 0.93 10.63 -12.10
CA LEU A 343 1.20 11.65 -11.08
C LEU A 343 0.33 12.90 -11.26
N ARG A 344 0.16 13.37 -12.51
CA ARG A 344 -0.70 14.52 -12.81
C ARG A 344 -2.16 14.26 -12.41
N ARG A 345 -2.74 13.11 -12.82
CA ARG A 345 -4.15 12.82 -12.47
C ARG A 345 -4.37 12.65 -10.98
N MET A 346 -3.45 11.97 -10.27
CA MET A 346 -3.56 11.80 -8.81
C MET A 346 -3.49 13.15 -8.10
N ARG A 347 -2.60 14.04 -8.52
CA ARG A 347 -2.55 15.40 -7.99
C ARG A 347 -3.84 16.18 -8.27
N ALA A 348 -4.35 16.13 -9.51
CA ALA A 348 -5.59 16.82 -9.86
C ALA A 348 -6.75 16.34 -8.98
N ILE A 349 -6.90 15.02 -8.80
CA ILE A 349 -7.98 14.46 -7.97
C ILE A 349 -7.78 14.82 -6.50
N THR A 350 -6.58 14.66 -5.94
CA THR A 350 -6.34 14.95 -4.51
C THR A 350 -6.47 16.44 -4.21
N THR A 351 -5.95 17.33 -5.05
CA THR A 351 -6.17 18.78 -4.91
C THR A 351 -7.65 19.14 -4.97
N ALA A 352 -8.40 18.56 -5.92
CA ALA A 352 -9.84 18.80 -6.04
C ALA A 352 -10.63 18.31 -4.81
N ILE A 353 -10.20 17.21 -4.18
CA ILE A 353 -10.78 16.74 -2.92
C ILE A 353 -10.62 17.80 -1.82
N TYR A 354 -9.41 18.31 -1.61
CA TYR A 354 -9.14 19.33 -0.60
C TYR A 354 -9.86 20.66 -0.89
N GLN A 355 -10.00 21.05 -2.16
CA GLN A 355 -10.80 22.20 -2.55
C GLN A 355 -12.29 22.03 -2.24
N ASP A 356 -12.84 20.85 -2.52
CA ASP A 356 -14.24 20.53 -2.20
C ASP A 356 -14.52 20.45 -0.68
N LEU A 357 -13.49 20.12 0.12
CA LEU A 357 -13.52 20.15 1.58
C LEU A 357 -13.27 21.56 2.17
N GLY A 358 -12.85 22.54 1.34
CA GLY A 358 -12.60 23.91 1.78
C GLY A 358 -11.20 24.16 2.37
N TYR A 359 -10.22 23.32 2.10
CA TYR A 359 -8.84 23.44 2.61
C TYR A 359 -7.84 24.00 1.60
N ALA A 360 -8.22 24.32 0.38
CA ALA A 360 -7.32 24.82 -0.69
C ALA A 360 -7.77 26.15 -1.27
#